data_7d037cf8ed8821f5ce4e57bda44ccca0
#
_entry.id   7d037cf8ed8821f5ce4e57bda44ccca0
#
_cell.length_a   1.000
_cell.length_b   1.000
_cell.length_c   1.000
_cell.angle_alpha   90.00
_cell.angle_beta   90.00
_cell.angle_gamma   90.00
#
_symmetry.space_group_name_H-M   'P 1'
#
loop_
_entity.id
_entity.type
_entity.pdbx_description
1 polymer ?
#
loop_
_entity_poly.entity_id
_entity_poly.type
_entity_poly.pdbx_seq_one_letter_code
_entity_poly.pdbx_strand_id
1 'polypeptide(L)'
;MFNSTSNNPSVLKIAVVATFMAALAVSPLAVAQEHEHPSSPSSGAASGKEKLDATATKEVTGEVVDLMCYVDHKAMGDKHSACGTKCIKGGGPVGIVADGKAYLVVGEHKPINDQLADSCGKTITLKGKVAERDGLAMLENAEIVKK
;
A
#
# COMPACT_ATOMS: atom_id res chain seq x y z
N MET A 1 -45.09 17.92 29.33
CA MET A 1 -46.00 18.42 28.24
C MET A 1 -45.12 18.79 27.05
N PHE A 2 -45.25 18.13 26.03
CA PHE A 2 -45.31 18.29 24.60
C PHE A 2 -44.66 17.07 23.90
N ASN A 3 -45.60 16.32 23.46
CA ASN A 3 -45.55 15.19 22.55
C ASN A 3 -45.30 15.69 21.12
N SER A 4 -44.44 15.07 20.33
CA SER A 4 -44.63 15.14 18.88
C SER A 4 -44.00 13.93 18.22
N THR A 5 -44.85 12.98 18.01
CA THR A 5 -44.80 11.89 17.04
C THR A 5 -44.79 12.46 15.62
N SER A 6 -43.85 12.00 14.79
CA SER A 6 -44.01 12.08 13.34
C SER A 6 -43.64 10.75 12.71
N ASN A 7 -44.69 9.96 12.50
CA ASN A 7 -44.70 8.82 11.58
C ASN A 7 -44.70 9.35 10.12
N ASN A 8 -43.86 8.80 9.30
CA ASN A 8 -44.09 8.87 7.85
C ASN A 8 -43.73 7.56 7.17
N PRO A 9 -44.69 6.73 6.80
CA PRO A 9 -44.49 5.58 5.96
C PRO A 9 -44.75 5.95 4.49
N SER A 10 -43.72 6.09 3.67
CA SER A 10 -43.90 6.07 2.23
C SER A 10 -43.54 4.72 1.67
N VAL A 11 -44.57 3.90 1.64
CA VAL A 11 -44.62 2.65 0.88
C VAL A 11 -44.84 3.01 -0.59
N LEU A 12 -43.83 2.84 -1.43
CA LEU A 12 -44.08 2.87 -2.88
C LEU A 12 -43.88 1.47 -3.43
N LYS A 13 -45.02 0.82 -3.62
CA LYS A 13 -45.20 -0.40 -4.42
C LYS A 13 -45.03 -0.04 -5.88
N ILE A 14 -44.13 -0.67 -6.60
CA ILE A 14 -44.19 -0.76 -8.05
C ILE A 14 -44.13 -2.22 -8.44
N ALA A 15 -45.17 -2.60 -9.15
CA ALA A 15 -45.50 -3.94 -9.58
C ALA A 15 -44.67 -4.38 -10.81
N VAL A 16 -44.31 -5.63 -10.79
CA VAL A 16 -44.41 -6.66 -11.84
C VAL A 16 -44.56 -6.16 -13.28
N VAL A 17 -43.61 -6.48 -14.12
CA VAL A 17 -43.87 -6.93 -15.49
C VAL A 17 -42.99 -8.14 -15.79
N ALA A 18 -43.66 -9.24 -16.05
CA ALA A 18 -43.14 -10.51 -16.52
C ALA A 18 -42.95 -10.49 -18.04
N THR A 19 -42.21 -11.48 -18.52
CA THR A 19 -42.16 -12.03 -19.87
C THR A 19 -41.12 -11.42 -20.84
N PHE A 20 -40.07 -12.17 -21.17
CA PHE A 20 -39.95 -12.85 -22.46
C PHE A 20 -38.83 -13.91 -22.45
N MET A 21 -39.20 -15.16 -22.70
CA MET A 21 -38.32 -16.27 -23.10
C MET A 21 -37.72 -15.98 -24.48
N ALA A 22 -36.42 -16.20 -24.62
CA ALA A 22 -35.81 -16.67 -25.87
C ALA A 22 -34.59 -17.49 -25.55
N ALA A 23 -34.75 -18.80 -25.70
CA ALA A 23 -33.63 -19.76 -25.68
C ALA A 23 -32.86 -19.61 -27.00
N LEU A 24 -31.57 -19.33 -26.89
CA LEU A 24 -30.61 -19.55 -27.94
C LEU A 24 -29.42 -20.29 -27.35
N ALA A 25 -29.38 -21.58 -27.64
CA ALA A 25 -28.23 -22.44 -27.40
C ALA A 25 -27.08 -21.96 -28.31
N VAL A 26 -25.98 -21.52 -27.71
CA VAL A 26 -24.70 -21.38 -28.39
C VAL A 26 -23.65 -22.12 -27.59
N SER A 27 -23.08 -23.14 -28.24
CA SER A 27 -22.04 -24.03 -27.78
C SER A 27 -20.82 -23.28 -27.24
N PRO A 28 -20.13 -23.78 -26.20
CA PRO A 28 -18.84 -23.23 -25.79
C PRO A 28 -17.74 -23.73 -26.74
N LEU A 29 -17.24 -22.88 -27.61
CA LEU A 29 -15.89 -23.03 -28.15
C LEU A 29 -14.92 -22.70 -27.04
N ALA A 30 -14.23 -23.67 -26.51
CA ALA A 30 -13.06 -23.50 -25.68
C ALA A 30 -11.94 -22.85 -26.52
N VAL A 31 -11.74 -21.57 -26.39
CA VAL A 31 -10.54 -20.90 -26.84
C VAL A 31 -9.58 -20.90 -25.67
N ALA A 32 -8.58 -21.77 -25.73
CA ALA A 32 -7.38 -21.67 -24.92
C ALA A 32 -6.67 -20.36 -25.32
N GLN A 33 -6.75 -19.33 -24.50
CA GLN A 33 -5.90 -18.15 -24.62
C GLN A 33 -4.57 -18.48 -23.97
N GLU A 34 -3.61 -18.88 -24.81
CA GLU A 34 -2.20 -18.75 -24.48
C GLU A 34 -1.91 -17.25 -24.33
N HIS A 35 -1.58 -16.85 -23.10
CA HIS A 35 -1.02 -15.55 -22.83
C HIS A 35 0.44 -15.56 -23.28
N GLU A 36 0.66 -15.30 -24.55
CA GLU A 36 1.97 -14.84 -25.02
C GLU A 36 2.19 -13.42 -24.51
N HIS A 37 3.11 -13.28 -23.57
CA HIS A 37 3.68 -11.97 -23.23
C HIS A 37 4.49 -11.44 -24.41
N PRO A 38 4.10 -10.32 -25.04
CA PRO A 38 4.98 -9.69 -26.01
C PRO A 38 6.18 -9.09 -25.27
N SER A 39 7.35 -9.61 -25.59
CA SER A 39 8.63 -9.03 -25.23
C SER A 39 8.75 -7.65 -25.87
N SER A 40 8.57 -6.59 -25.11
CA SER A 40 8.90 -5.23 -25.55
C SER A 40 10.41 -5.04 -25.56
N PRO A 41 10.96 -4.41 -26.62
CA PRO A 41 12.39 -4.17 -26.72
C PRO A 41 12.84 -3.13 -25.69
N SER A 42 13.84 -3.53 -24.92
CA SER A 42 14.65 -2.70 -24.05
C SER A 42 15.14 -1.45 -24.77
N SER A 43 14.69 -0.28 -24.35
CA SER A 43 15.37 0.98 -24.59
C SER A 43 16.30 1.25 -23.42
N GLY A 44 17.60 1.18 -23.69
CA GLY A 44 18.63 1.33 -22.70
C GLY A 44 18.70 2.75 -22.13
N ALA A 45 18.72 2.83 -20.81
CA ALA A 45 19.35 3.91 -20.09
C ALA A 45 20.27 3.25 -19.05
N ALA A 46 21.58 3.43 -19.29
CA ALA A 46 22.62 2.99 -18.40
C ALA A 46 22.52 3.74 -17.08
N SER A 47 22.05 3.08 -16.05
CA SER A 47 22.29 3.47 -14.66
C SER A 47 23.06 2.34 -14.00
N GLY A 48 24.20 2.69 -13.41
CA GLY A 48 25.18 1.79 -12.86
C GLY A 48 24.57 0.67 -12.03
N LYS A 49 24.73 -0.55 -12.49
CA LYS A 49 24.42 -1.76 -11.72
C LYS A 49 25.47 -1.89 -10.63
N GLU A 50 25.27 -1.19 -9.53
CA GLU A 50 25.79 -1.71 -8.28
C GLU A 50 25.03 -3.00 -7.99
N LYS A 51 25.68 -4.12 -8.14
CA LYS A 51 25.16 -5.44 -7.79
C LYS A 51 24.94 -5.43 -6.27
N LEU A 52 23.76 -4.99 -5.84
CA LEU A 52 23.36 -5.12 -4.45
C LEU A 52 23.40 -6.61 -4.12
N ASP A 53 24.30 -6.95 -3.23
CA ASP A 53 24.33 -8.29 -2.62
C ASP A 53 22.99 -8.47 -1.90
N ALA A 54 22.12 -9.31 -2.48
CA ALA A 54 20.72 -9.47 -2.07
C ALA A 54 20.57 -10.04 -0.63
N THR A 55 21.67 -10.25 0.07
CA THR A 55 21.72 -10.82 1.43
C THR A 55 22.29 -9.85 2.46
N ALA A 56 22.90 -8.73 2.04
CA ALA A 56 23.53 -7.81 2.98
C ALA A 56 22.50 -7.00 3.77
N THR A 57 22.51 -7.14 5.07
CA THR A 57 21.78 -6.27 5.99
C THR A 57 22.41 -4.88 5.99
N LYS A 58 21.60 -3.84 5.84
CA LYS A 58 22.03 -2.42 5.84
C LYS A 58 21.35 -1.64 6.96
N GLU A 59 22.01 -0.59 7.43
CA GLU A 59 21.38 0.42 8.26
C GLU A 59 20.85 1.55 7.37
N VAL A 60 19.60 1.93 7.59
CA VAL A 60 18.93 3.02 6.91
C VAL A 60 18.50 4.02 7.97
N THR A 61 19.02 5.24 7.89
CA THR A 61 18.64 6.35 8.78
C THR A 61 17.75 7.31 8.00
N GLY A 62 16.56 7.55 8.51
CA GLY A 62 15.59 8.40 7.82
C GLY A 62 14.36 8.69 8.67
N GLU A 63 13.41 9.41 8.09
CA GLU A 63 12.16 9.74 8.74
C GLU A 63 11.12 8.65 8.55
N VAL A 64 10.48 8.25 9.63
CA VAL A 64 9.33 7.32 9.58
C VAL A 64 8.10 8.05 9.10
N VAL A 65 7.42 7.50 8.10
CA VAL A 65 6.22 8.08 7.49
C VAL A 65 5.10 7.04 7.31
N ASP A 66 3.87 7.52 7.25
CA ASP A 66 2.79 6.78 6.58
C ASP A 66 2.97 6.93 5.07
N LEU A 67 3.18 5.82 4.36
CA LEU A 67 3.50 5.87 2.93
C LEU A 67 2.34 6.38 2.07
N MET A 68 1.09 6.18 2.47
CA MET A 68 -0.04 6.70 1.71
C MET A 68 -0.04 8.22 1.74
N CYS A 69 0.01 8.80 2.93
CA CYS A 69 0.08 10.27 3.08
C CYS A 69 1.34 10.85 2.43
N TYR A 70 2.47 10.14 2.53
CA TYR A 70 3.71 10.59 1.90
C TYR A 70 3.62 10.64 0.37
N VAL A 71 3.07 9.59 -0.25
CA VAL A 71 2.94 9.51 -1.72
C VAL A 71 1.93 10.52 -2.24
N ASP A 72 0.78 10.65 -1.57
CA ASP A 72 -0.30 11.54 -2.03
C ASP A 72 0.05 13.02 -1.94
N HIS A 73 0.73 13.45 -0.86
CA HIS A 73 0.96 14.87 -0.61
C HIS A 73 2.25 15.19 0.16
N LYS A 74 3.22 14.30 0.11
CA LYS A 74 4.55 14.48 0.73
C LYS A 74 4.48 14.77 2.23
N ALA A 75 3.56 14.12 2.94
CA ALA A 75 3.38 14.29 4.37
C ALA A 75 4.63 13.81 5.13
N MET A 76 5.35 14.74 5.71
CA MET A 76 6.59 14.55 6.50
C MET A 76 6.65 15.51 7.67
N GLY A 77 7.53 15.20 8.63
CA GLY A 77 7.86 16.02 9.79
C GLY A 77 6.77 16.08 10.87
N ASP A 78 7.04 16.85 11.90
CA ASP A 78 6.21 16.93 13.10
C ASP A 78 4.75 17.30 12.82
N LYS A 79 4.50 18.10 11.79
CA LYS A 79 3.14 18.53 11.43
C LYS A 79 2.24 17.36 11.02
N HIS A 80 2.82 16.29 10.50
CA HIS A 80 2.10 15.12 10.05
C HIS A 80 2.22 13.92 11.01
N SER A 81 3.07 14.01 12.04
CA SER A 81 3.34 12.90 12.95
C SER A 81 2.08 12.32 13.60
N ALA A 82 1.20 13.19 14.12
CA ALA A 82 -0.04 12.73 14.77
C ALA A 82 -1.03 12.06 13.81
N CYS A 83 -1.12 12.56 12.56
CA CYS A 83 -1.97 11.95 11.54
C CYS A 83 -1.38 10.62 11.07
N GLY A 84 -0.10 10.60 10.71
CA GLY A 84 0.60 9.40 10.25
C GLY A 84 0.62 8.30 11.32
N THR A 85 0.84 8.64 12.59
CA THR A 85 0.72 7.68 13.71
C THR A 85 -0.63 6.98 13.73
N LYS A 86 -1.73 7.72 13.54
CA LYS A 86 -3.09 7.14 13.50
C LYS A 86 -3.28 6.22 12.29
N CYS A 87 -2.80 6.64 11.12
CA CYS A 87 -2.88 5.86 9.89
C CYS A 87 -2.09 4.55 10.02
N ILE A 88 -0.85 4.61 10.52
CA ILE A 88 0.00 3.44 10.73
C ILE A 88 -0.62 2.48 11.75
N LYS A 89 -1.14 2.99 12.88
CA LYS A 89 -1.88 2.16 13.88
C LYS A 89 -3.16 1.56 13.33
N GLY A 90 -3.78 2.22 12.34
CA GLY A 90 -4.94 1.72 11.62
C GLY A 90 -4.63 0.68 10.54
N GLY A 91 -3.35 0.30 10.36
CA GLY A 91 -2.92 -0.68 9.37
C GLY A 91 -2.38 -0.07 8.08
N GLY A 92 -2.22 1.25 8.00
CA GLY A 92 -1.57 1.92 6.88
C GLY A 92 -0.11 1.46 6.70
N PRO A 93 0.42 1.47 5.47
CA PRO A 93 1.78 1.02 5.21
C PRO A 93 2.81 1.97 5.80
N VAL A 94 3.65 1.48 6.71
CA VAL A 94 4.73 2.26 7.30
C VAL A 94 5.96 2.23 6.40
N GLY A 95 6.62 3.38 6.26
CA GLY A 95 7.86 3.51 5.51
C GLY A 95 8.91 4.34 6.23
N ILE A 96 10.11 4.34 5.66
CA ILE A 96 11.20 5.22 6.04
C ILE A 96 11.68 5.98 4.80
N VAL A 97 11.82 7.29 4.91
CA VAL A 97 12.36 8.14 3.84
C VAL A 97 13.79 8.53 4.19
N ALA A 98 14.73 8.07 3.39
CA ALA A 98 16.16 8.28 3.56
C ALA A 98 16.76 8.71 2.22
N ASP A 99 17.58 9.75 2.21
CA ASP A 99 18.28 10.26 1.02
C ASP A 99 17.37 10.46 -0.20
N GLY A 100 16.14 10.95 0.03
CA GLY A 100 15.15 11.20 -1.00
C GLY A 100 14.47 9.95 -1.57
N LYS A 101 14.70 8.79 -0.99
CA LYS A 101 14.08 7.51 -1.35
C LYS A 101 13.19 6.99 -0.25
N ALA A 102 12.01 6.53 -0.62
CA ALA A 102 11.08 5.88 0.30
C ALA A 102 11.25 4.36 0.25
N TYR A 103 11.25 3.73 1.42
CA TYR A 103 11.28 2.28 1.57
C TYR A 103 10.04 1.83 2.33
N LEU A 104 9.31 0.86 1.81
CA LEU A 104 8.30 0.14 2.58
C LEU A 104 9.02 -0.68 3.66
N VAL A 105 8.61 -0.54 4.92
CA VAL A 105 9.25 -1.24 6.04
C VAL A 105 8.40 -2.41 6.49
N VAL A 106 8.99 -3.58 6.52
CA VAL A 106 8.35 -4.81 7.00
C VAL A 106 9.28 -5.58 7.95
N GLY A 107 8.70 -6.27 8.90
CA GLY A 107 9.41 -7.23 9.74
C GLY A 107 9.62 -8.54 9.00
N GLU A 108 9.79 -9.63 9.75
CA GLU A 108 9.92 -10.98 9.20
C GLU A 108 8.57 -11.45 8.64
N HIS A 109 8.33 -11.14 7.35
CA HIS A 109 7.08 -11.41 6.62
C HIS A 109 5.79 -10.89 7.30
N LYS A 110 5.89 -9.84 8.10
CA LYS A 110 4.77 -9.24 8.83
C LYS A 110 4.92 -7.73 8.98
N PRO A 111 3.81 -7.00 9.11
CA PRO A 111 3.86 -5.57 9.46
C PRO A 111 4.53 -5.37 10.83
N ILE A 112 5.26 -4.25 10.97
CA ILE A 112 5.83 -3.80 12.24
C ILE A 112 5.29 -2.43 12.66
N ASN A 113 4.06 -2.15 12.26
CA ASN A 113 3.38 -0.88 12.46
C ASN A 113 3.37 -0.44 13.91
N ASP A 114 3.04 -1.35 14.84
CA ASP A 114 2.96 -1.03 16.27
C ASP A 114 4.29 -0.57 16.86
N GLN A 115 5.40 -1.04 16.29
CA GLN A 115 6.74 -0.68 16.75
C GLN A 115 7.18 0.69 16.21
N LEU A 116 6.67 1.09 15.05
CA LEU A 116 7.12 2.29 14.34
C LEU A 116 6.15 3.45 14.40
N ALA A 117 4.86 3.21 14.68
CA ALA A 117 3.83 4.24 14.65
C ALA A 117 4.18 5.48 15.49
N ASP A 118 4.68 5.30 16.71
CA ASP A 118 5.04 6.40 17.61
C ASP A 118 6.34 7.12 17.20
N SER A 119 7.01 6.61 16.17
CA SER A 119 8.19 7.23 15.55
C SER A 119 7.84 8.00 14.28
N CYS A 120 6.57 8.05 13.87
CA CYS A 120 6.14 8.81 12.69
C CYS A 120 6.51 10.29 12.81
N GLY A 121 7.13 10.84 11.77
CA GLY A 121 7.68 12.19 11.74
C GLY A 121 9.05 12.34 12.40
N LYS A 122 9.63 11.27 12.94
CA LYS A 122 10.95 11.28 13.58
C LYS A 122 11.98 10.55 12.74
N THR A 123 13.22 11.04 12.80
CA THR A 123 14.37 10.35 12.21
C THR A 123 14.87 9.27 13.14
N ILE A 124 14.91 8.03 12.66
CA ILE A 124 15.44 6.86 13.37
C ILE A 124 16.37 6.07 12.45
N THR A 125 17.10 5.13 13.01
CA THR A 125 17.89 4.15 12.25
C THR A 125 17.22 2.78 12.33
N LEU A 126 16.96 2.21 11.18
CA LEU A 126 16.50 0.83 11.03
C LEU A 126 17.60 -0.02 10.40
N LYS A 127 17.70 -1.25 10.82
CA LYS A 127 18.59 -2.25 10.25
C LYS A 127 17.73 -3.33 9.58
N GLY A 128 18.05 -3.68 8.33
CA GLY A 128 17.28 -4.68 7.61
C GLY A 128 17.90 -4.98 6.25
N LYS A 129 17.29 -5.88 5.51
CA LYS A 129 17.69 -6.20 4.14
C LYS A 129 17.00 -5.23 3.18
N VAL A 130 17.78 -4.51 2.39
CA VAL A 130 17.24 -3.67 1.31
C VAL A 130 16.98 -4.52 0.08
N ALA A 131 15.75 -4.52 -0.38
CA ALA A 131 15.33 -5.14 -1.64
C ALA A 131 14.66 -4.11 -2.54
N GLU A 132 14.88 -4.21 -3.85
CA GLU A 132 14.28 -3.30 -4.83
C GLU A 132 13.94 -4.04 -6.11
N ARG A 133 12.75 -3.75 -6.63
CA ARG A 133 12.29 -4.25 -7.93
C ARG A 133 11.32 -3.26 -8.57
N ASP A 134 11.54 -2.93 -9.85
CA ASP A 134 10.63 -2.13 -10.67
C ASP A 134 10.21 -0.81 -10.02
N GLY A 135 11.12 -0.17 -9.29
CA GLY A 135 10.87 1.09 -8.56
C GLY A 135 10.28 0.95 -7.16
N LEU A 136 9.88 -0.24 -6.74
CA LEU A 136 9.48 -0.51 -5.36
C LEU A 136 10.71 -0.86 -4.53
N ALA A 137 10.97 -0.07 -3.49
CA ALA A 137 12.02 -0.32 -2.52
C ALA A 137 11.43 -0.78 -1.18
N MET A 138 12.04 -1.79 -0.58
CA MET A 138 11.63 -2.36 0.71
C MET A 138 12.83 -2.48 1.65
N LEU A 139 12.56 -2.32 2.93
CA LEU A 139 13.45 -2.71 4.01
C LEU A 139 12.82 -3.90 4.74
N GLU A 140 13.32 -5.09 4.43
CA GLU A 140 12.82 -6.37 4.95
C GLU A 140 13.54 -6.77 6.24
N ASN A 141 12.82 -7.50 7.12
CA ASN A 141 13.34 -7.93 8.42
C ASN A 141 13.88 -6.75 9.24
N ALA A 142 13.12 -5.63 9.18
CA ALA A 142 13.56 -4.40 9.79
C ALA A 142 13.48 -4.45 11.32
N GLU A 143 14.53 -3.93 11.96
CA GLU A 143 14.68 -3.79 13.41
C GLU A 143 15.11 -2.37 13.75
N ILE A 144 14.63 -1.83 14.87
CA ILE A 144 15.05 -0.51 15.34
C ILE A 144 16.43 -0.61 15.98
N VAL A 145 17.39 0.17 15.46
CA VAL A 145 18.71 0.30 16.07
C VAL A 145 18.60 1.20 17.29
N LYS A 146 18.75 0.63 18.48
CA LYS A 146 18.80 1.41 19.73
C LYS A 146 20.21 1.99 19.89
N LYS A 147 20.28 3.30 19.97
CA LYS A 147 21.50 4.01 20.34
C LYS A 147 21.60 4.15 21.86
#